data_45f5369bcd76350bd3e7a2bbe4fcf509
#
_entry.id   45f5369bcd76350bd3e7a2bbe4fcf509
#
_cell.length_a   1.000
_cell.length_b   1.000
_cell.length_c   1.000
_cell.angle_alpha   90.00
_cell.angle_beta   90.00
_cell.angle_gamma   90.00
#
_symmetry.space_group_name_H-M   'P 1'
#
loop_
_entity.id
_entity.type
_entity.pdbx_description
1 polymer ?
#
loop_
_entity_poly.entity_id
_entity_poly.type
_entity_poly.pdbx_seq_one_letter_code
_entity_poly.pdbx_strand_id
1 'polypeptide(L)'
;ADVSTRNPDHTNTLGYDADIVRLSNPSNTILGNNKTSARIRISSPSSGGENFFLQVVTSSISVMNPTFNVVKSATDLSGGALLPGDSLLYTIIYQNNGTDTSIHTVVLDSIPYNAIYKAGTLTVNGISKTDASGDDIAEYDATNNRVVFRVGTGATSAVGGQMIPNANDTVTFKVKVTDVCSILECDHDVSNQAYITYTGKNSGQSLIDYSGTLVGGCFVPGPI
;
A
#
# COMPACT_ATOMS: atom_id res chain seq x y z
N ALA A 1 -25.02 -36.54 2.50
CA ALA A 1 -23.88 -36.69 1.58
C ALA A 1 -22.59 -36.58 2.35
N ASP A 2 -21.71 -37.51 2.11
CA ASP A 2 -20.38 -37.50 2.75
C ASP A 2 -19.46 -36.62 1.96
N VAL A 3 -18.98 -35.54 2.60
CA VAL A 3 -18.12 -34.57 1.94
C VAL A 3 -16.71 -34.73 2.48
N SER A 4 -15.82 -35.24 1.65
CA SER A 4 -14.41 -35.54 1.99
C SER A 4 -13.60 -34.32 2.43
N THR A 5 -14.16 -33.11 2.31
CA THR A 5 -13.51 -31.83 2.71
C THR A 5 -13.92 -31.37 4.11
N ARG A 6 -14.75 -32.09 4.79
CA ARG A 6 -15.21 -31.81 6.16
C ARG A 6 -14.11 -32.13 7.18
N ASN A 7 -14.00 -31.32 8.23
CA ASN A 7 -13.08 -31.58 9.34
C ASN A 7 -13.81 -31.44 10.69
N PRO A 8 -13.92 -32.52 11.52
CA PRO A 8 -13.47 -33.87 11.23
C PRO A 8 -14.31 -34.56 10.17
N ASP A 9 -13.65 -35.40 9.35
CA ASP A 9 -14.31 -36.21 8.32
C ASP A 9 -14.85 -37.49 8.95
N HIS A 10 -16.16 -37.55 9.12
CA HIS A 10 -16.86 -38.71 9.64
C HIS A 10 -17.79 -39.28 8.57
N THR A 11 -17.73 -40.60 8.35
CA THR A 11 -18.50 -41.29 7.32
C THR A 11 -20.00 -41.40 7.63
N ASN A 12 -20.42 -41.14 8.86
CA ASN A 12 -21.83 -41.14 9.24
C ASN A 12 -22.08 -40.10 10.36
N THR A 13 -22.76 -39.03 10.03
CA THR A 13 -23.14 -37.97 10.95
C THR A 13 -24.63 -37.91 11.13
N LEU A 14 -25.21 -38.95 11.72
CA LEU A 14 -26.66 -39.14 11.97
C LEU A 14 -27.39 -37.79 12.14
N GLY A 15 -28.18 -37.40 11.12
CA GLY A 15 -28.98 -36.18 11.14
C GLY A 15 -28.23 -34.86 10.86
N TYR A 16 -26.94 -34.92 10.57
CA TYR A 16 -26.13 -33.76 10.20
C TYR A 16 -25.52 -33.92 8.82
N ASP A 17 -25.69 -32.93 7.98
CA ASP A 17 -25.04 -32.84 6.69
C ASP A 17 -24.25 -31.52 6.62
N ALA A 18 -22.99 -31.56 6.26
CA ALA A 18 -22.16 -30.40 6.11
C ALA A 18 -21.49 -30.44 4.74
N ASP A 19 -21.60 -29.36 4.00
CA ASP A 19 -21.02 -29.23 2.67
C ASP A 19 -20.19 -27.95 2.54
N ILE A 20 -19.08 -28.06 1.81
CA ILE A 20 -18.25 -26.93 1.46
C ILE A 20 -18.31 -26.73 -0.06
N VAL A 21 -19.00 -25.68 -0.46
CA VAL A 21 -19.11 -25.31 -1.87
C VAL A 21 -18.12 -24.22 -2.21
N ARG A 22 -17.18 -24.53 -3.11
CA ARG A 22 -16.31 -23.52 -3.69
C ARG A 22 -17.04 -22.81 -4.82
N LEU A 23 -17.35 -21.53 -4.61
CA LEU A 23 -17.94 -20.69 -5.64
C LEU A 23 -16.84 -20.17 -6.58
N SER A 24 -16.86 -20.62 -7.85
CA SER A 24 -16.03 -20.00 -8.88
C SER A 24 -16.69 -18.68 -9.32
N ASN A 25 -15.98 -17.58 -9.17
CA ASN A 25 -16.49 -16.24 -9.47
C ASN A 25 -15.61 -15.51 -10.51
N PRO A 26 -15.47 -16.03 -11.74
CA PRO A 26 -14.66 -15.42 -12.77
C PRO A 26 -15.20 -14.02 -13.12
N SER A 27 -14.29 -13.04 -13.20
CA SER A 27 -14.64 -11.65 -13.52
C SER A 27 -15.72 -11.04 -12.62
N ASN A 28 -15.85 -11.54 -11.38
CA ASN A 28 -16.83 -11.07 -10.39
C ASN A 28 -18.29 -11.07 -10.86
N THR A 29 -18.65 -12.04 -11.71
CA THR A 29 -19.99 -12.12 -12.34
C THR A 29 -21.07 -12.61 -11.40
N ILE A 30 -20.72 -13.46 -10.43
CA ILE A 30 -21.68 -14.02 -9.46
C ILE A 30 -21.74 -13.15 -8.20
N LEU A 31 -20.57 -12.79 -7.66
CA LEU A 31 -20.43 -11.90 -6.52
C LEU A 31 -19.55 -10.73 -6.96
N GLY A 32 -20.16 -9.58 -7.22
CA GLY A 32 -19.44 -8.37 -7.65
C GLY A 32 -18.65 -7.73 -6.51
N ASN A 33 -17.68 -6.88 -6.87
CA ASN A 33 -16.93 -6.08 -5.90
C ASN A 33 -17.88 -5.14 -5.13
N ASN A 34 -17.53 -4.83 -3.89
CA ASN A 34 -18.24 -3.89 -3.00
C ASN A 34 -19.71 -4.27 -2.71
N LYS A 35 -20.07 -5.54 -2.84
CA LYS A 35 -21.40 -6.02 -2.44
C LYS A 35 -21.47 -6.20 -0.93
N THR A 36 -22.49 -5.66 -0.32
CA THR A 36 -22.77 -5.75 1.13
C THR A 36 -23.73 -6.91 1.49
N SER A 37 -24.26 -7.60 0.48
CA SER A 37 -25.17 -8.70 0.66
C SER A 37 -25.04 -9.73 -0.45
N ALA A 38 -25.31 -11.00 -0.10
CA ALA A 38 -25.42 -12.11 -1.03
C ALA A 38 -26.68 -12.91 -0.72
N ARG A 39 -27.31 -13.47 -1.75
CA ARG A 39 -28.46 -14.36 -1.57
C ARG A 39 -28.04 -15.80 -1.82
N ILE A 40 -28.25 -16.65 -0.82
CA ILE A 40 -28.07 -18.09 -0.90
C ILE A 40 -29.46 -18.71 -1.01
N ARG A 41 -29.67 -19.57 -2.01
CA ARG A 41 -30.90 -20.35 -2.17
C ARG A 41 -30.57 -21.81 -2.01
N ILE A 42 -31.26 -22.45 -1.09
CA ILE A 42 -31.23 -23.88 -0.88
C ILE A 42 -32.61 -24.43 -1.31
N SER A 43 -32.61 -25.49 -2.08
CA SER A 43 -33.86 -26.10 -2.56
C SER A 43 -33.75 -27.61 -2.58
N SER A 44 -34.81 -28.28 -2.19
CA SER A 44 -34.99 -29.71 -2.36
C SER A 44 -35.48 -30.04 -3.80
N PRO A 45 -35.08 -31.17 -4.38
CA PRO A 45 -35.65 -31.61 -5.65
C PRO A 45 -37.18 -31.81 -5.56
N SER A 46 -37.87 -31.56 -6.66
CA SER A 46 -39.34 -31.60 -6.71
C SER A 46 -39.94 -32.99 -6.60
N SER A 47 -39.16 -34.07 -6.69
CA SER A 47 -39.58 -35.45 -6.54
C SER A 47 -38.86 -36.10 -5.35
N GLY A 48 -39.58 -36.40 -4.27
CA GLY A 48 -39.05 -37.05 -3.09
C GLY A 48 -38.76 -36.12 -1.91
N GLY A 49 -39.54 -35.06 -1.74
CA GLY A 49 -39.38 -33.96 -0.80
C GLY A 49 -38.71 -34.31 0.53
N GLU A 50 -37.45 -33.92 0.67
CA GLU A 50 -36.74 -33.96 1.94
C GLU A 50 -36.93 -32.64 2.66
N ASN A 51 -37.18 -32.70 3.94
CA ASN A 51 -37.15 -31.53 4.81
C ASN A 51 -35.74 -31.36 5.35
N PHE A 52 -35.18 -30.16 5.22
CA PHE A 52 -33.92 -29.83 5.82
C PHE A 52 -34.03 -28.57 6.69
N PHE A 53 -33.29 -28.56 7.77
CA PHE A 53 -33.20 -27.43 8.66
C PHE A 53 -31.79 -26.83 8.51
N LEU A 54 -31.72 -25.61 7.99
CA LEU A 54 -30.46 -24.89 7.89
C LEU A 54 -30.04 -24.41 9.29
N GLN A 55 -28.92 -24.88 9.79
CA GLN A 55 -28.43 -24.50 11.11
C GLN A 55 -27.40 -23.37 11.03
N VAL A 56 -26.43 -23.49 10.12
CA VAL A 56 -25.33 -22.52 9.99
C VAL A 56 -24.96 -22.35 8.51
N VAL A 57 -24.76 -21.12 8.09
CA VAL A 57 -24.10 -20.78 6.82
C VAL A 57 -22.92 -19.89 7.15
N THR A 58 -21.74 -20.29 6.70
CA THR A 58 -20.52 -19.47 6.77
C THR A 58 -20.01 -19.20 5.38
N SER A 59 -19.46 -18.02 5.16
CA SER A 59 -18.80 -17.66 3.90
C SER A 59 -17.41 -17.11 4.18
N SER A 60 -16.46 -17.51 3.34
CA SER A 60 -15.11 -16.94 3.33
C SER A 60 -14.85 -16.34 1.95
N ILE A 61 -14.42 -15.09 1.93
CA ILE A 61 -14.13 -14.35 0.70
C ILE A 61 -12.69 -13.87 0.78
N SER A 62 -11.91 -14.16 -0.27
CA SER A 62 -10.58 -13.57 -0.39
C SER A 62 -10.69 -12.09 -0.75
N VAL A 63 -10.16 -11.23 0.11
CA VAL A 63 -10.04 -9.80 -0.17
C VAL A 63 -8.80 -9.59 -1.03
N MET A 64 -8.96 -8.94 -2.18
CA MET A 64 -7.85 -8.55 -3.05
C MET A 64 -7.61 -7.06 -2.86
N ASN A 65 -6.50 -6.73 -2.21
CA ASN A 65 -6.04 -5.35 -2.05
C ASN A 65 -4.55 -5.26 -2.36
N PRO A 66 -4.09 -4.17 -2.98
CA PRO A 66 -2.68 -3.81 -2.95
C PRO A 66 -2.33 -3.42 -1.50
N THR A 67 -1.09 -3.61 -1.13
CA THR A 67 -0.52 -3.21 0.18
C THR A 67 0.95 -2.95 -0.04
N PHE A 68 1.41 -1.77 0.32
CA PHE A 68 2.81 -1.42 0.12
C PHE A 68 3.64 -1.59 1.39
N ASN A 69 4.77 -2.25 1.24
CA ASN A 69 5.87 -2.12 2.18
C ASN A 69 6.73 -0.93 1.72
N VAL A 70 6.85 0.09 2.57
CA VAL A 70 7.60 1.31 2.28
C VAL A 70 8.75 1.41 3.28
N VAL A 71 9.97 1.42 2.77
CA VAL A 71 11.19 1.55 3.57
C VAL A 71 11.88 2.85 3.17
N LYS A 72 12.10 3.73 4.15
CA LYS A 72 12.84 4.97 3.98
C LYS A 72 14.13 4.89 4.77
N SER A 73 15.21 5.36 4.17
CA SER A 73 16.52 5.52 4.80
C SER A 73 17.13 6.85 4.43
N ALA A 74 18.01 7.34 5.28
CA ALA A 74 18.85 8.50 5.01
C ALA A 74 20.32 8.09 5.03
N THR A 75 21.11 8.70 4.15
CA THR A 75 22.57 8.56 4.13
C THR A 75 23.17 9.94 4.22
N ASP A 76 24.00 10.17 5.22
CA ASP A 76 24.82 11.37 5.29
C ASP A 76 25.91 11.32 4.20
N LEU A 77 25.89 12.30 3.31
CA LEU A 77 26.85 12.40 2.21
C LEU A 77 28.15 13.05 2.63
N SER A 78 28.17 13.73 3.78
CA SER A 78 29.37 14.39 4.35
C SER A 78 30.18 13.41 5.19
N GLY A 79 29.52 12.36 5.75
CA GLY A 79 30.11 11.35 6.61
C GLY A 79 30.40 11.86 8.03
N GLY A 80 30.50 10.93 8.97
CA GLY A 80 30.72 11.24 10.38
C GLY A 80 29.41 11.44 11.15
N ALA A 81 29.44 12.33 12.13
CA ALA A 81 28.23 12.74 12.84
C ALA A 81 27.47 13.78 12.02
N LEU A 82 26.15 13.68 12.00
CA LEU A 82 25.30 14.63 11.29
C LEU A 82 25.46 16.05 11.91
N LEU A 83 25.89 17.00 11.08
CA LEU A 83 26.14 18.37 11.49
C LEU A 83 25.24 19.37 10.72
N PRO A 84 25.00 20.55 11.27
CA PRO A 84 24.34 21.64 10.54
C PRO A 84 25.02 21.91 9.20
N GLY A 85 24.23 21.96 8.14
CA GLY A 85 24.75 22.18 6.79
C GLY A 85 25.06 20.90 5.99
N ASP A 86 25.06 19.74 6.62
CA ASP A 86 25.28 18.46 5.95
C ASP A 86 24.17 18.12 4.98
N SER A 87 24.52 17.32 3.98
CA SER A 87 23.58 16.87 2.97
C SER A 87 23.19 15.42 3.22
N LEU A 88 21.90 15.17 3.32
CA LEU A 88 21.32 13.83 3.42
C LEU A 88 20.75 13.38 2.07
N LEU A 89 21.03 12.14 1.69
CA LEU A 89 20.35 11.45 0.62
C LEU A 89 19.24 10.59 1.22
N TYR A 90 18.00 10.91 0.93
CA TYR A 90 16.86 10.05 1.23
C TYR A 90 16.65 9.04 0.11
N THR A 91 16.48 7.79 0.52
CA THR A 91 16.13 6.68 -0.36
C THR A 91 14.83 6.05 0.14
N ILE A 92 13.83 5.97 -0.72
CA ILE A 92 12.55 5.34 -0.44
C ILE A 92 12.39 4.17 -1.38
N ILE A 93 12.35 2.96 -0.81
CA ILE A 93 12.08 1.71 -1.52
C ILE A 93 10.65 1.31 -1.18
N TYR A 94 9.86 0.98 -2.18
CA TYR A 94 8.50 0.54 -1.97
C TYR A 94 8.18 -0.66 -2.85
N GLN A 95 7.38 -1.58 -2.31
CA GLN A 95 6.99 -2.82 -2.97
C GLN A 95 5.51 -3.10 -2.71
N ASN A 96 4.77 -3.46 -3.76
CA ASN A 96 3.40 -3.94 -3.60
C ASN A 96 3.42 -5.42 -3.14
N ASN A 97 3.28 -5.64 -1.84
CA ASN A 97 3.19 -6.97 -1.22
C ASN A 97 1.76 -7.51 -1.19
N GLY A 98 0.80 -6.75 -1.71
CA GLY A 98 -0.59 -7.14 -1.76
C GLY A 98 -0.92 -8.15 -2.86
N THR A 99 -2.18 -8.48 -2.98
CA THR A 99 -2.74 -9.46 -3.93
C THR A 99 -3.41 -8.81 -5.12
N ASP A 100 -3.53 -7.48 -5.13
CA ASP A 100 -4.11 -6.70 -6.22
C ASP A 100 -3.09 -5.73 -6.84
N THR A 101 -3.34 -5.31 -8.06
CA THR A 101 -2.62 -4.22 -8.72
C THR A 101 -3.07 -2.88 -8.14
N SER A 102 -2.13 -2.01 -7.82
CA SER A 102 -2.44 -0.61 -7.54
C SER A 102 -2.53 0.19 -8.84
N ILE A 103 -3.37 1.24 -8.82
CA ILE A 103 -3.44 2.28 -9.84
C ILE A 103 -3.34 3.65 -9.15
N HIS A 104 -3.00 4.68 -9.91
CA HIS A 104 -2.82 6.05 -9.41
C HIS A 104 -1.79 6.13 -8.27
N THR A 105 -0.72 5.36 -8.40
CA THR A 105 0.28 5.20 -7.34
C THR A 105 1.19 6.42 -7.26
N VAL A 106 1.25 7.06 -6.09
CA VAL A 106 2.05 8.26 -5.84
C VAL A 106 2.79 8.13 -4.53
N VAL A 107 4.10 8.34 -4.54
CA VAL A 107 4.95 8.46 -3.35
C VAL A 107 5.09 9.93 -3.01
N LEU A 108 4.90 10.26 -1.74
CA LEU A 108 4.99 11.62 -1.20
C LEU A 108 5.91 11.62 0.02
N ASP A 109 6.65 12.72 0.15
CA ASP A 109 7.53 12.92 1.29
C ASP A 109 7.62 14.42 1.62
N SER A 110 7.19 14.79 2.81
CA SER A 110 7.25 16.16 3.30
C SER A 110 8.66 16.45 3.80
N ILE A 111 9.26 17.54 3.35
CA ILE A 111 10.59 17.94 3.81
C ILE A 111 10.50 18.38 5.28
N PRO A 112 11.30 17.82 6.19
CA PRO A 112 11.33 18.24 7.58
C PRO A 112 11.61 19.73 7.73
N TYR A 113 11.05 20.33 8.74
CA TYR A 113 11.18 21.76 9.00
C TYR A 113 12.63 22.19 9.28
N ASN A 114 13.47 21.29 9.81
CA ASN A 114 14.90 21.49 10.06
C ASN A 114 15.80 21.05 8.90
N ALA A 115 15.22 20.83 7.72
CA ALA A 115 15.94 20.52 6.49
C ALA A 115 15.41 21.34 5.31
N ILE A 116 16.24 21.50 4.30
CA ILE A 116 15.94 22.28 3.08
C ILE A 116 16.12 21.34 1.88
N TYR A 117 15.11 21.26 1.04
CA TYR A 117 15.18 20.49 -0.20
C TYR A 117 16.33 20.98 -1.09
N LYS A 118 17.10 20.07 -1.68
CA LYS A 118 18.15 20.37 -2.64
C LYS A 118 17.65 20.17 -4.06
N ALA A 119 17.48 21.26 -4.78
CA ALA A 119 16.96 21.27 -6.13
C ALA A 119 17.78 20.40 -7.10
N GLY A 120 17.09 19.78 -8.08
CA GLY A 120 17.68 18.96 -9.14
C GLY A 120 18.17 17.60 -8.66
N THR A 121 17.63 17.06 -7.58
CA THR A 121 18.11 15.82 -6.99
C THR A 121 17.08 14.68 -6.99
N LEU A 122 15.92 14.89 -7.61
CA LEU A 122 14.90 13.85 -7.73
C LEU A 122 15.36 12.74 -8.66
N THR A 123 15.21 11.48 -8.24
CA THR A 123 15.39 10.33 -9.13
C THR A 123 14.30 9.30 -8.95
N VAL A 124 14.00 8.57 -10.01
CA VAL A 124 13.16 7.37 -10.00
C VAL A 124 13.96 6.25 -10.64
N ASN A 125 14.20 5.18 -9.90
CA ASN A 125 15.05 4.04 -10.33
C ASN A 125 16.42 4.49 -10.87
N GLY A 126 17.03 5.48 -10.20
CA GLY A 126 18.33 6.04 -10.59
C GLY A 126 18.30 6.98 -11.79
N ILE A 127 17.13 7.22 -12.41
CA ILE A 127 16.97 8.16 -13.52
C ILE A 127 16.57 9.53 -12.96
N SER A 128 17.37 10.55 -13.26
CA SER A 128 17.10 11.91 -12.82
C SER A 128 15.77 12.44 -13.36
N LYS A 129 15.09 13.21 -12.51
CA LYS A 129 13.83 13.88 -12.79
C LYS A 129 13.96 15.37 -12.53
N THR A 130 13.07 16.16 -13.11
CA THR A 130 13.01 17.58 -12.89
C THR A 130 12.22 17.91 -11.60
N ASP A 131 12.38 19.13 -11.10
CA ASP A 131 11.62 19.62 -9.96
C ASP A 131 10.31 20.29 -10.39
N ALA A 132 10.16 20.54 -11.69
CA ALA A 132 9.06 21.31 -12.22
C ALA A 132 7.75 20.49 -12.23
N SER A 133 6.64 21.15 -11.94
CA SER A 133 5.34 20.49 -12.00
C SER A 133 4.87 20.33 -13.44
N GLY A 134 4.39 19.14 -13.77
CA GLY A 134 3.68 18.88 -15.02
C GLY A 134 4.55 18.49 -16.23
N ASP A 135 5.86 18.39 -16.10
CA ASP A 135 6.78 18.04 -17.20
C ASP A 135 7.18 16.55 -17.18
N ASP A 136 7.41 15.98 -16.01
CA ASP A 136 7.68 14.54 -15.88
C ASP A 136 6.93 13.92 -14.67
N ILE A 137 7.32 12.73 -14.25
CA ILE A 137 6.61 11.97 -13.18
C ILE A 137 6.98 12.40 -11.77
N ALA A 138 7.92 13.32 -11.58
CA ALA A 138 8.32 13.84 -10.28
C ALA A 138 8.17 15.36 -10.21
N GLU A 139 8.09 15.92 -9.02
CA GLU A 139 8.09 17.34 -8.78
C GLU A 139 8.46 17.69 -7.34
N TYR A 140 8.96 18.90 -7.11
CA TYR A 140 9.01 19.50 -5.80
C TYR A 140 7.86 20.51 -5.64
N ASP A 141 6.88 20.14 -4.84
CA ASP A 141 5.75 21.02 -4.47
C ASP A 141 6.19 22.00 -3.39
N ALA A 142 6.67 23.16 -3.81
CA ALA A 142 7.16 24.19 -2.91
C ALA A 142 6.06 24.78 -2.00
N THR A 143 4.79 24.73 -2.43
CA THR A 143 3.67 25.23 -1.62
C THR A 143 3.45 24.38 -0.37
N ASN A 144 3.58 23.07 -0.50
CA ASN A 144 3.40 22.13 0.59
C ASN A 144 4.74 21.62 1.14
N ASN A 145 5.87 22.14 0.67
CA ASN A 145 7.23 21.72 1.05
C ASN A 145 7.42 20.20 1.02
N ARG A 146 7.15 19.59 -0.11
CA ARG A 146 7.22 18.12 -0.28
C ARG A 146 7.70 17.74 -1.67
N VAL A 147 8.24 16.54 -1.79
CA VAL A 147 8.48 15.88 -3.07
C VAL A 147 7.32 14.95 -3.41
N VAL A 148 7.01 14.86 -4.69
CA VAL A 148 5.93 14.03 -5.23
C VAL A 148 6.50 13.19 -6.37
N PHE A 149 6.28 11.88 -6.32
CA PHE A 149 6.68 10.95 -7.37
C PHE A 149 5.46 10.15 -7.83
N ARG A 150 5.08 10.30 -9.08
CA ARG A 150 4.04 9.49 -9.74
C ARG A 150 4.71 8.26 -10.32
N VAL A 151 4.45 7.11 -9.73
CA VAL A 151 5.26 5.90 -9.96
C VAL A 151 4.46 4.77 -10.55
N GLY A 152 5.17 3.75 -11.08
CA GLY A 152 4.56 2.57 -11.69
C GLY A 152 4.38 2.69 -13.21
N THR A 153 3.99 1.58 -13.83
CA THR A 153 3.81 1.48 -15.28
C THR A 153 2.69 2.41 -15.75
N GLY A 154 2.98 3.23 -16.75
CA GLY A 154 2.03 4.18 -17.33
C GLY A 154 1.87 5.46 -16.50
N ALA A 155 2.74 5.74 -15.53
CA ALA A 155 2.77 7.02 -14.83
C ALA A 155 3.03 8.17 -15.81
N THR A 156 2.36 9.30 -15.56
CA THR A 156 2.49 10.54 -16.33
C THR A 156 2.78 11.71 -15.40
N SER A 157 3.01 12.89 -15.93
CA SER A 157 3.18 14.11 -15.13
C SER A 157 1.94 14.50 -14.30
N ALA A 158 0.78 13.93 -14.58
CA ALA A 158 -0.48 14.25 -13.89
C ALA A 158 -1.00 13.10 -13.02
N VAL A 159 -0.73 11.83 -13.40
CA VAL A 159 -1.37 10.67 -12.77
C VAL A 159 -0.34 9.58 -12.50
N GLY A 160 -0.40 8.99 -11.29
CA GLY A 160 0.38 7.82 -10.93
C GLY A 160 0.02 6.58 -11.75
N GLY A 161 0.98 5.69 -11.93
CA GLY A 161 0.85 4.47 -12.74
C GLY A 161 0.32 3.28 -11.96
N GLN A 162 0.55 2.10 -12.54
CA GLN A 162 0.14 0.82 -11.99
C GLN A 162 1.35 0.05 -11.44
N MET A 163 1.16 -0.58 -10.29
CA MET A 163 2.13 -1.52 -9.72
C MET A 163 1.46 -2.86 -9.44
N ILE A 164 1.86 -3.87 -10.20
CA ILE A 164 1.37 -5.25 -10.00
C ILE A 164 1.91 -5.83 -8.69
N PRO A 165 1.30 -6.91 -8.15
CA PRO A 165 1.87 -7.63 -7.01
C PRO A 165 3.35 -7.96 -7.20
N ASN A 166 4.14 -7.78 -6.15
CA ASN A 166 5.60 -7.93 -6.08
C ASN A 166 6.43 -6.92 -6.89
N ALA A 167 5.82 -5.99 -7.62
CA ALA A 167 6.57 -4.90 -8.23
C ALA A 167 7.20 -4.01 -7.16
N ASN A 168 8.44 -3.61 -7.38
CA ASN A 168 9.17 -2.69 -6.49
C ASN A 168 9.89 -1.64 -7.31
N ASP A 169 10.07 -0.48 -6.72
CA ASP A 169 10.81 0.65 -7.30
C ASP A 169 11.48 1.46 -6.19
N THR A 170 12.34 2.37 -6.59
CA THR A 170 13.10 3.23 -5.67
C THR A 170 13.04 4.69 -6.13
N VAL A 171 12.79 5.60 -5.20
CA VAL A 171 12.95 7.03 -5.45
C VAL A 171 13.95 7.62 -4.48
N THR A 172 14.68 8.63 -4.94
CA THR A 172 15.65 9.35 -4.10
C THR A 172 15.55 10.86 -4.28
N PHE A 173 15.95 11.58 -3.24
CA PHE A 173 16.14 13.03 -3.27
C PHE A 173 17.12 13.44 -2.18
N LYS A 174 17.63 14.67 -2.25
CA LYS A 174 18.57 15.20 -1.27
C LYS A 174 17.97 16.38 -0.52
N VAL A 175 18.38 16.51 0.73
CA VAL A 175 18.12 17.68 1.57
C VAL A 175 19.43 18.16 2.19
N LYS A 176 19.45 19.40 2.62
CA LYS A 176 20.50 20.00 3.45
C LYS A 176 19.92 20.20 4.85
N VAL A 177 20.60 19.74 5.88
CA VAL A 177 20.25 20.08 7.26
C VAL A 177 20.40 21.59 7.44
N THR A 178 19.45 22.23 8.08
CA THR A 178 19.53 23.68 8.32
C THR A 178 20.76 24.04 9.13
N ASP A 179 21.34 25.19 8.86
CA ASP A 179 22.43 25.81 9.63
C ASP A 179 21.92 26.91 10.57
N VAL A 180 20.63 27.08 10.69
CA VAL A 180 19.98 28.05 11.57
C VAL A 180 19.89 27.51 12.99
N CYS A 181 20.75 27.95 13.88
CA CYS A 181 20.86 27.48 15.26
C CYS A 181 19.53 27.51 16.03
N SER A 182 18.73 28.57 15.86
CA SER A 182 17.43 28.68 16.57
C SER A 182 16.42 27.61 16.17
N ILE A 183 16.56 27.02 15.00
CA ILE A 183 15.75 25.89 14.54
C ILE A 183 16.24 24.60 15.22
N LEU A 184 17.57 24.41 15.24
CA LEU A 184 18.19 23.19 15.78
C LEU A 184 18.19 23.15 17.31
N GLU A 185 18.13 24.27 18.01
CA GLU A 185 17.98 24.33 19.47
C GLU A 185 16.67 23.73 19.96
N CYS A 186 15.62 23.79 19.13
CA CYS A 186 14.30 23.26 19.45
C CYS A 186 14.06 21.82 18.95
N ASP A 187 14.80 21.40 17.91
CA ASP A 187 14.63 20.07 17.30
C ASP A 187 15.98 19.61 16.71
N HIS A 188 16.66 18.74 17.44
CA HIS A 188 17.98 18.21 17.09
C HIS A 188 17.90 17.03 16.14
N ASP A 189 16.73 16.38 16.06
CA ASP A 189 16.55 15.17 15.29
C ASP A 189 15.90 15.49 13.94
N VAL A 190 16.49 14.99 12.86
CA VAL A 190 15.87 15.07 11.53
C VAL A 190 14.98 13.85 11.34
N SER A 191 13.73 13.96 11.80
CA SER A 191 12.72 12.91 11.59
C SER A 191 11.96 13.16 10.29
N ASN A 192 11.81 12.13 9.50
CA ASN A 192 11.07 12.21 8.24
C ASN A 192 10.35 10.91 7.89
N GLN A 193 9.12 11.03 7.37
CA GLN A 193 8.29 9.89 6.99
C GLN A 193 7.75 10.08 5.58
N ALA A 194 7.98 9.08 4.74
CA ALA A 194 7.35 8.99 3.43
C ALA A 194 6.02 8.24 3.52
N TYR A 195 5.14 8.49 2.57
CA TYR A 195 3.92 7.72 2.40
C TYR A 195 3.61 7.52 0.91
N ILE A 196 2.87 6.45 0.63
CA ILE A 196 2.42 6.10 -0.71
C ILE A 196 0.90 6.05 -0.73
N THR A 197 0.30 6.73 -1.69
CA THR A 197 -1.14 6.72 -1.94
C THR A 197 -1.44 5.98 -3.22
N TYR A 198 -2.52 5.23 -3.25
CA TYR A 198 -2.89 4.42 -4.41
C TYR A 198 -4.36 4.02 -4.35
N THR A 199 -4.85 3.47 -5.45
CA THR A 199 -6.19 2.87 -5.52
C THR A 199 -6.06 1.42 -5.93
N GLY A 200 -6.77 0.53 -5.26
CA GLY A 200 -6.84 -0.88 -5.67
C GLY A 200 -7.59 -1.03 -6.99
N LYS A 201 -6.98 -1.70 -7.97
CA LYS A 201 -7.57 -1.85 -9.30
C LYS A 201 -8.88 -2.61 -9.30
N ASN A 202 -8.96 -3.67 -8.49
CA ASN A 202 -10.17 -4.50 -8.39
C ASN A 202 -11.09 -4.02 -7.27
N SER A 203 -10.55 -3.55 -6.14
CA SER A 203 -11.35 -3.07 -5.02
C SER A 203 -11.94 -1.66 -5.25
N GLY A 204 -11.28 -0.83 -6.03
CA GLY A 204 -11.63 0.58 -6.22
C GLY A 204 -11.41 1.45 -4.97
N GLN A 205 -10.81 0.89 -3.91
CA GLN A 205 -10.56 1.62 -2.67
C GLN A 205 -9.28 2.43 -2.76
N SER A 206 -9.33 3.68 -2.31
CA SER A 206 -8.15 4.51 -2.12
C SER A 206 -7.52 4.18 -0.77
N LEU A 207 -6.22 3.92 -0.78
CA LEU A 207 -5.43 3.42 0.35
C LEU A 207 -4.16 4.26 0.51
N ILE A 208 -3.57 4.17 1.69
CA ILE A 208 -2.31 4.84 2.04
C ILE A 208 -1.47 3.92 2.92
N ASP A 209 -0.19 3.81 2.62
CA ASP A 209 0.81 3.15 3.45
C ASP A 209 1.96 4.10 3.75
N TYR A 210 2.59 3.92 4.91
CA TYR A 210 3.64 4.79 5.42
C TYR A 210 4.96 4.05 5.57
N SER A 211 6.07 4.78 5.46
CA SER A 211 7.37 4.27 5.88
C SER A 211 7.47 4.29 7.41
N GLY A 212 8.24 3.35 7.98
CA GLY A 212 8.45 3.26 9.41
C GLY A 212 7.80 2.03 10.05
N THR A 213 7.83 1.97 11.37
CA THR A 213 7.30 0.85 12.14
C THR A 213 5.93 1.19 12.73
N LEU A 214 5.00 0.24 12.68
CA LEU A 214 3.71 0.39 13.31
C LEU A 214 3.84 0.20 14.83
N VAL A 215 3.58 1.24 15.60
CA VAL A 215 3.59 1.20 17.08
C VAL A 215 2.24 1.69 17.60
N GLY A 216 1.54 0.85 18.35
CA GLY A 216 0.25 1.20 18.94
C GLY A 216 -0.83 1.57 17.91
N GLY A 217 -0.74 1.06 16.67
CA GLY A 217 -1.66 1.37 15.58
C GLY A 217 -1.30 2.62 14.76
N CYS A 218 -0.20 3.30 15.10
CA CYS A 218 0.32 4.44 14.33
C CYS A 218 1.69 4.10 13.75
N PHE A 219 1.96 4.57 12.53
CA PHE A 219 3.30 4.49 11.97
C PHE A 219 4.20 5.54 12.62
N VAL A 220 5.36 5.11 13.10
CA VAL A 220 6.38 5.98 13.68
C VAL A 220 7.55 6.01 12.71
N PRO A 221 8.08 7.20 12.36
CA PRO A 221 9.30 7.32 11.58
C PRO A 221 10.42 6.54 12.25
N GLY A 222 11.16 5.76 11.48
CA GLY A 222 12.39 5.15 11.98
C GLY A 222 13.45 6.23 12.27
N PRO A 223 14.41 5.95 13.17
CA PRO A 223 15.57 6.81 13.31
C PRO A 223 16.32 6.87 11.97
N ILE A 224 16.73 8.04 11.59
CA ILE A 224 17.52 8.32 10.39
C ILE A 224 19.00 8.25 10.75
#